data_10d031ebeffac3d8d289ca1eb5a32eb7
#
_entry.id   10d031ebeffac3d8d289ca1eb5a32eb7
#
_cell.length_a   1.000
_cell.length_b   1.000
_cell.length_c   1.000
_cell.angle_alpha   90.00
_cell.angle_beta   90.00
_cell.angle_gamma   90.00
#
_symmetry.space_group_name_H-M   'P 1'
#
loop_
_entity.id
_entity.type
_entity.pdbx_description
1 polymer ?
#
loop_
_entity_poly.entity_id
_entity_poly.type
_entity_poly.pdbx_seq_one_letter_code
_entity_poly.pdbx_strand_id
1 'polypeptide(L)'
;AMARSGAPTRTITIAAPMSGTVIDKPIMDGMHFAAGDPLFKTTDVTHLWVLADVSQRDLAAVQPGQSATITFRDDPAASFQGTVLFVYPAFDPATRTVKVRIAVTNKDGKLRIGQYANVRIDAPVSAKPVLAIPVSAVMDDGTKEFAFVAQPGGVFEPRTLTLGGRSDEVGMVEVRAGLNPGDQVVTNGNFLIDAESNLQSALQNMAPEPRK
;
A
#
# COMPACT_ATOMS: atom_id res chain seq x y z
N ALA A 1 -35.29 14.06 35.45
CA ALA A 1 -35.34 15.31 36.26
C ALA A 1 -36.79 15.69 36.47
N MET A 2 -37.29 15.62 37.69
CA MET A 2 -38.65 16.12 38.01
C MET A 2 -38.62 17.65 37.92
N ALA A 3 -39.52 18.21 37.13
CA ALA A 3 -39.72 19.64 37.10
C ALA A 3 -40.24 20.11 38.44
N ARG A 4 -39.69 21.24 38.96
CA ARG A 4 -40.06 21.83 40.28
C ARG A 4 -41.52 22.26 40.46
N SER A 5 -42.41 21.97 39.51
CA SER A 5 -43.81 22.36 39.53
C SER A 5 -44.80 21.26 39.93
N GLY A 6 -44.34 20.10 40.40
CA GLY A 6 -45.20 19.04 40.99
C GLY A 6 -46.26 18.41 40.04
N ALA A 7 -46.38 18.85 38.81
CA ALA A 7 -47.26 18.24 37.82
C ALA A 7 -46.56 17.05 37.12
N PRO A 8 -47.18 15.88 36.99
CA PRO A 8 -46.58 14.75 36.29
C PRO A 8 -46.37 15.10 34.83
N THR A 9 -45.10 15.20 34.41
CA THR A 9 -44.78 15.36 32.99
C THR A 9 -44.94 14.03 32.28
N ARG A 10 -45.70 14.01 31.19
CA ARG A 10 -45.88 12.83 30.34
C ARG A 10 -44.70 12.54 29.45
N THR A 11 -43.72 13.45 29.43
CA THR A 11 -42.55 13.36 28.56
C THR A 11 -41.28 13.53 29.36
N ILE A 12 -40.27 12.70 29.08
CA ILE A 12 -38.95 12.79 29.62
C ILE A 12 -38.00 13.13 28.46
N THR A 13 -37.22 14.21 28.60
CA THR A 13 -36.19 14.55 27.60
C THR A 13 -34.92 13.77 27.88
N ILE A 14 -34.50 12.98 26.94
CA ILE A 14 -33.21 12.26 26.97
C ILE A 14 -32.25 13.02 26.04
N ALA A 15 -31.23 13.66 26.64
CA ALA A 15 -30.22 14.38 25.88
C ALA A 15 -29.16 13.40 25.32
N ALA A 16 -28.66 13.67 24.11
CA ALA A 16 -27.52 12.94 23.57
C ALA A 16 -26.28 13.18 24.44
N PRO A 17 -25.51 12.13 24.81
CA PRO A 17 -24.34 12.27 25.66
C PRO A 17 -23.16 12.97 24.95
N MET A 18 -23.18 13.00 23.61
CA MET A 18 -22.12 13.60 22.78
C MET A 18 -22.72 14.18 21.50
N SER A 19 -21.99 15.13 20.90
CA SER A 19 -22.28 15.61 19.56
C SER A 19 -21.89 14.55 18.52
N GLY A 20 -22.69 14.41 17.46
CA GLY A 20 -22.42 13.44 16.40
C GLY A 20 -23.58 13.30 15.44
N THR A 21 -23.40 12.43 14.47
CA THR A 21 -24.45 12.06 13.50
C THR A 21 -25.16 10.80 13.95
N VAL A 22 -26.50 10.81 13.92
CA VAL A 22 -27.29 9.60 14.17
C VAL A 22 -27.15 8.66 12.97
N ILE A 23 -26.61 7.48 13.18
CA ILE A 23 -26.41 6.46 12.15
C ILE A 23 -27.44 5.34 12.19
N ASP A 24 -28.13 5.20 13.32
CA ASP A 24 -29.18 4.19 13.50
C ASP A 24 -30.23 4.70 14.51
N LYS A 25 -31.51 4.46 14.21
CA LYS A 25 -32.66 4.77 15.05
C LYS A 25 -33.59 3.57 15.09
N PRO A 26 -33.35 2.60 15.98
CA PRO A 26 -34.16 1.39 16.06
C PRO A 26 -35.56 1.62 16.63
N ILE A 27 -35.82 2.77 17.27
CA ILE A 27 -37.10 3.08 17.87
C ILE A 27 -38.06 3.81 16.89
N MET A 28 -39.35 3.51 17.02
CA MET A 28 -40.44 4.17 16.32
C MET A 28 -41.45 4.75 17.31
N ASP A 29 -42.27 5.70 16.84
CA ASP A 29 -43.31 6.28 17.66
C ASP A 29 -44.33 5.19 18.10
N GLY A 30 -44.63 5.18 19.39
CA GLY A 30 -45.50 4.17 19.98
C GLY A 30 -44.85 2.87 20.42
N MET A 31 -43.52 2.70 20.17
CA MET A 31 -42.79 1.55 20.69
C MET A 31 -42.56 1.65 22.20
N HIS A 32 -42.69 0.51 22.87
CA HIS A 32 -42.23 0.32 24.23
C HIS A 32 -40.73 0.03 24.25
N PHE A 33 -40.02 0.63 25.19
CA PHE A 33 -38.62 0.35 25.44
C PHE A 33 -38.37 0.19 26.94
N ALA A 34 -37.41 -0.65 27.29
CA ALA A 34 -36.95 -0.87 28.65
C ALA A 34 -35.70 -0.04 28.97
N ALA A 35 -35.36 0.05 30.24
CA ALA A 35 -34.08 0.65 30.66
C ALA A 35 -32.93 -0.20 30.11
N GLY A 36 -32.02 0.43 29.34
CA GLY A 36 -30.89 -0.23 28.70
C GLY A 36 -31.06 -0.49 27.19
N ASP A 37 -32.31 -0.33 26.65
CA ASP A 37 -32.51 -0.46 25.22
C ASP A 37 -31.81 0.68 24.45
N PRO A 38 -31.17 0.39 23.32
CA PRO A 38 -30.56 1.41 22.47
C PRO A 38 -31.64 2.21 21.73
N LEU A 39 -31.73 3.49 22.01
CA LEU A 39 -32.69 4.38 21.36
C LEU A 39 -32.13 4.99 20.05
N PHE A 40 -30.87 5.38 20.09
CA PHE A 40 -30.14 5.97 18.98
C PHE A 40 -28.69 5.50 19.01
N LYS A 41 -28.10 5.35 17.84
CA LYS A 41 -26.67 5.14 17.68
C LYS A 41 -26.07 6.37 17.02
N THR A 42 -25.22 7.07 17.74
CA THR A 42 -24.53 8.27 17.25
C THR A 42 -23.05 8.00 17.09
N THR A 43 -22.43 8.62 16.11
CA THR A 43 -20.99 8.53 15.89
C THR A 43 -20.42 9.87 15.42
N ASP A 44 -19.14 10.11 15.69
CA ASP A 44 -18.39 11.19 15.08
C ASP A 44 -17.98 10.74 13.67
N VAL A 45 -18.44 11.44 12.64
CA VAL A 45 -18.09 11.19 11.23
C VAL A 45 -16.99 12.11 10.72
N THR A 46 -16.46 13.01 11.57
CA THR A 46 -15.38 13.93 11.19
C THR A 46 -14.00 13.29 11.26
N HIS A 47 -13.87 12.24 12.08
CA HIS A 47 -12.67 11.44 12.22
C HIS A 47 -13.00 9.99 11.94
N LEU A 48 -12.53 9.48 10.81
CA LEU A 48 -12.80 8.12 10.37
C LEU A 48 -11.52 7.27 10.40
N TRP A 49 -11.72 5.98 10.47
CA TRP A 49 -10.66 5.01 10.33
C TRP A 49 -10.86 4.19 9.05
N VAL A 50 -9.80 4.06 8.29
CA VAL A 50 -9.72 3.10 7.19
C VAL A 50 -8.98 1.87 7.71
N LEU A 51 -9.58 0.69 7.52
CA LEU A 51 -8.93 -0.59 7.80
C LEU A 51 -8.42 -1.15 6.48
N ALA A 52 -7.12 -1.06 6.26
CA ALA A 52 -6.46 -1.60 5.09
C ALA A 52 -5.99 -3.03 5.35
N ASP A 53 -6.15 -3.91 4.36
CA ASP A 53 -5.63 -5.26 4.39
C ASP A 53 -4.27 -5.29 3.68
N VAL A 54 -3.20 -5.47 4.46
CA VAL A 54 -1.81 -5.47 4.00
C VAL A 54 -1.31 -6.91 3.93
N SER A 55 -0.71 -7.28 2.80
CA SER A 55 -0.18 -8.63 2.60
C SER A 55 1.03 -8.90 3.49
N GLN A 56 1.28 -10.16 3.82
CA GLN A 56 2.43 -10.56 4.63
C GLN A 56 3.77 -10.10 4.03
N ARG A 57 3.89 -10.03 2.70
CA ARG A 57 5.11 -9.61 2.01
C ARG A 57 5.45 -8.14 2.27
N ASP A 58 4.41 -7.30 2.33
CA ASP A 58 4.54 -5.85 2.39
C ASP A 58 4.56 -5.34 3.83
N LEU A 59 4.20 -6.21 4.79
CA LEU A 59 4.05 -5.84 6.20
C LEU A 59 5.32 -5.26 6.82
N ALA A 60 6.49 -5.78 6.44
CA ALA A 60 7.77 -5.32 6.97
C ALA A 60 8.07 -3.84 6.64
N ALA A 61 7.45 -3.32 5.58
CA ALA A 61 7.61 -1.93 5.14
C ALA A 61 6.60 -0.98 5.81
N VAL A 62 5.57 -1.50 6.50
CA VAL A 62 4.49 -0.70 7.08
C VAL A 62 4.73 -0.44 8.56
N GLN A 63 4.77 0.82 8.95
CA GLN A 63 4.99 1.25 10.32
C GLN A 63 4.01 2.36 10.73
N PRO A 64 3.63 2.44 12.02
CA PRO A 64 2.88 3.59 12.54
C PRO A 64 3.58 4.92 12.25
N GLY A 65 2.80 5.94 11.93
CA GLY A 65 3.27 7.27 11.59
C GLY A 65 3.48 7.53 10.09
N GLN A 66 3.46 6.49 9.25
CA GLN A 66 3.56 6.67 7.80
C GLN A 66 2.32 7.36 7.22
N SER A 67 2.54 8.16 6.19
CA SER A 67 1.48 8.76 5.38
C SER A 67 0.79 7.71 4.52
N ALA A 68 -0.50 7.89 4.31
CA ALA A 68 -1.28 7.05 3.42
C ALA A 68 -2.21 7.90 2.57
N THR A 69 -2.30 7.58 1.29
CA THR A 69 -3.23 8.18 0.35
C THR A 69 -4.39 7.25 0.11
N ILE A 70 -5.61 7.75 0.33
CA ILE A 70 -6.85 7.01 0.17
C ILE A 70 -7.58 7.53 -1.06
N THR A 71 -7.94 6.64 -1.97
CA THR A 71 -8.70 6.94 -3.19
C THR A 71 -9.89 6.02 -3.31
N PHE A 72 -10.90 6.43 -4.06
CA PHE A 72 -12.11 5.66 -4.27
C PHE A 72 -12.27 5.30 -5.75
N ARG A 73 -12.85 4.14 -6.01
CA ARG A 73 -13.07 3.68 -7.38
C ARG A 73 -14.06 4.57 -8.14
N ASP A 74 -15.05 5.09 -7.41
CA ASP A 74 -16.14 5.90 -7.94
C ASP A 74 -15.72 7.36 -8.21
N ASP A 75 -14.65 7.82 -7.55
CA ASP A 75 -14.05 9.14 -7.74
C ASP A 75 -12.52 9.07 -7.61
N PRO A 76 -11.83 8.64 -8.68
CA PRO A 76 -10.37 8.50 -8.67
C PRO A 76 -9.62 9.84 -8.54
N ALA A 77 -10.29 10.96 -8.84
CA ALA A 77 -9.71 12.30 -8.71
C ALA A 77 -9.71 12.80 -7.26
N ALA A 78 -10.62 12.30 -6.42
CA ALA A 78 -10.64 12.62 -5.01
C ALA A 78 -9.63 11.75 -4.25
N SER A 79 -8.65 12.40 -3.61
CA SER A 79 -7.70 11.74 -2.74
C SER A 79 -7.78 12.34 -1.33
N PHE A 80 -7.65 11.47 -0.33
CA PHE A 80 -7.65 11.86 1.07
C PHE A 80 -6.34 11.42 1.72
N GLN A 81 -5.77 12.27 2.54
CA GLN A 81 -4.55 11.96 3.27
C GLN A 81 -4.91 11.36 4.64
N GLY A 82 -4.21 10.29 4.97
CA GLY A 82 -4.32 9.63 6.26
C GLY A 82 -2.97 9.33 6.86
N THR A 83 -2.99 8.86 8.11
CA THR A 83 -1.77 8.44 8.82
C THR A 83 -1.99 7.05 9.41
N VAL A 84 -1.03 6.16 9.23
CA VAL A 84 -1.03 4.84 9.85
C VAL A 84 -0.96 4.99 11.36
N LEU A 85 -2.01 4.57 12.07
CA LEU A 85 -2.05 4.62 13.54
C LEU A 85 -1.56 3.33 14.17
N PHE A 86 -1.95 2.20 13.61
CA PHE A 86 -1.74 0.92 14.26
C PHE A 86 -1.73 -0.22 13.26
N VAL A 87 -0.80 -1.14 13.44
CA VAL A 87 -0.71 -2.42 12.73
C VAL A 87 -1.19 -3.51 13.67
N TYR A 88 -2.25 -4.22 13.32
CA TYR A 88 -2.79 -5.27 14.18
C TYR A 88 -1.82 -6.46 14.25
N PRO A 89 -1.66 -7.09 15.42
CA PRO A 89 -0.69 -8.18 15.60
C PRO A 89 -1.19 -9.54 15.09
N ALA A 90 -2.39 -9.61 14.51
CA ALA A 90 -3.01 -10.84 14.08
C ALA A 90 -3.15 -10.90 12.56
N PHE A 91 -2.79 -12.05 11.98
CA PHE A 91 -3.06 -12.38 10.59
C PHE A 91 -4.48 -12.93 10.43
N ASP A 92 -5.13 -12.54 9.35
CA ASP A 92 -6.31 -13.23 8.85
C ASP A 92 -5.83 -14.45 8.04
N PRO A 93 -6.12 -15.68 8.48
CA PRO A 93 -5.63 -16.87 7.81
C PRO A 93 -6.27 -17.12 6.43
N ALA A 94 -7.46 -16.58 6.19
CA ALA A 94 -8.18 -16.74 4.93
C ALA A 94 -7.58 -15.88 3.83
N THR A 95 -7.22 -14.64 4.15
CA THR A 95 -6.68 -13.67 3.20
C THR A 95 -5.17 -13.54 3.25
N ARG A 96 -4.52 -14.06 4.30
CA ARG A 96 -3.09 -13.90 4.59
C ARG A 96 -2.66 -12.43 4.68
N THR A 97 -3.54 -11.60 5.21
CA THR A 97 -3.33 -10.17 5.39
C THR A 97 -3.32 -9.80 6.87
N VAL A 98 -2.74 -8.66 7.16
CA VAL A 98 -2.82 -7.99 8.46
C VAL A 98 -3.62 -6.72 8.30
N LYS A 99 -4.51 -6.43 9.24
CA LYS A 99 -5.24 -5.17 9.24
C LYS A 99 -4.36 -4.04 9.74
N VAL A 100 -4.39 -2.93 9.01
CA VAL A 100 -3.70 -1.69 9.34
C VAL A 100 -4.75 -0.60 9.50
N ARG A 101 -4.74 0.08 10.64
CA ARG A 101 -5.67 1.16 10.93
C ARG A 101 -5.03 2.50 10.57
N ILE A 102 -5.73 3.25 9.73
CA ILE A 102 -5.30 4.54 9.21
C ILE A 102 -6.33 5.58 9.65
N ALA A 103 -5.87 6.66 10.29
CA ALA A 103 -6.73 7.79 10.63
C ALA A 103 -6.88 8.71 9.43
N VAL A 104 -8.10 9.15 9.19
CA VAL A 104 -8.46 10.09 8.12
C VAL A 104 -9.39 11.17 8.67
N THR A 105 -9.11 12.41 8.34
CA THR A 105 -9.98 13.53 8.68
C THR A 105 -11.01 13.74 7.57
N ASN A 106 -12.29 13.77 7.94
CA ASN A 106 -13.43 13.92 7.04
C ASN A 106 -14.18 15.25 7.30
N LYS A 107 -13.48 16.38 7.16
CA LYS A 107 -14.07 17.70 7.42
C LYS A 107 -15.24 18.03 6.51
N ASP A 108 -15.15 17.59 5.26
CA ASP A 108 -16.14 17.91 4.22
C ASP A 108 -17.31 16.91 4.18
N GLY A 109 -17.33 15.89 5.06
CA GLY A 109 -18.36 14.87 5.11
C GLY A 109 -18.46 13.99 3.85
N LYS A 110 -17.40 13.98 3.00
CA LYS A 110 -17.40 13.23 1.74
C LYS A 110 -17.22 11.72 1.94
N LEU A 111 -16.50 11.35 3.01
CA LEU A 111 -16.26 9.95 3.33
C LEU A 111 -17.47 9.37 4.07
N ARG A 112 -17.85 8.15 3.72
CA ARG A 112 -18.96 7.44 4.33
C ARG A 112 -18.50 6.17 5.02
N ILE A 113 -19.11 5.85 6.15
CA ILE A 113 -18.86 4.59 6.86
C ILE A 113 -19.31 3.43 5.99
N GLY A 114 -18.48 2.37 5.92
CA GLY A 114 -18.75 1.18 5.11
C GLY A 114 -18.38 1.31 3.63
N GLN A 115 -17.74 2.42 3.22
CA GLN A 115 -17.25 2.62 1.87
C GLN A 115 -15.92 1.87 1.67
N TYR A 116 -15.74 1.23 0.50
CA TYR A 116 -14.48 0.62 0.10
C TYR A 116 -13.55 1.64 -0.55
N ALA A 117 -12.28 1.57 -0.20
CA ALA A 117 -11.24 2.47 -0.71
C ALA A 117 -9.99 1.71 -1.11
N ASN A 118 -9.23 2.28 -2.05
CA ASN A 118 -7.86 1.89 -2.32
C ASN A 118 -6.93 2.72 -1.44
N VAL A 119 -5.95 2.06 -0.83
CA VAL A 119 -4.99 2.70 0.07
C VAL A 119 -3.59 2.49 -0.48
N ARG A 120 -2.85 3.59 -0.62
CA ARG A 120 -1.40 3.58 -0.85
C ARG A 120 -0.74 4.06 0.44
N ILE A 121 0.15 3.26 1.00
CA ILE A 121 0.96 3.63 2.16
C ILE A 121 2.35 3.99 1.66
N ASP A 122 2.84 5.17 2.02
CA ASP A 122 4.16 5.64 1.62
C ASP A 122 5.20 5.01 2.55
N ALA A 123 5.80 3.92 2.09
CA ALA A 123 6.86 3.25 2.80
C ALA A 123 8.22 3.74 2.28
N PRO A 124 9.10 4.32 3.11
CA PRO A 124 10.43 4.67 2.67
C PRO A 124 11.21 3.39 2.34
N VAL A 125 11.69 3.30 1.12
CA VAL A 125 12.49 2.14 0.65
C VAL A 125 13.80 2.06 1.45
N SER A 126 14.36 3.21 1.80
CA SER A 126 15.53 3.32 2.69
C SER A 126 15.66 4.76 3.20
N ALA A 127 16.13 4.93 4.44
CA ALA A 127 16.54 6.23 4.99
C ALA A 127 17.92 6.69 4.44
N LYS A 128 18.64 5.82 3.73
CA LYS A 128 19.96 6.10 3.12
C LYS A 128 19.81 6.11 1.60
N PRO A 129 20.63 6.91 0.90
CA PRO A 129 20.72 6.80 -0.55
C PRO A 129 21.01 5.35 -0.96
N VAL A 130 20.21 4.80 -1.85
CA VAL A 130 20.38 3.45 -2.38
C VAL A 130 20.75 3.52 -3.85
N LEU A 131 21.53 2.56 -4.31
CA LEU A 131 21.78 2.41 -5.73
C LEU A 131 20.49 1.89 -6.37
N ALA A 132 20.00 2.56 -7.39
CA ALA A 132 18.78 2.17 -8.11
C ALA A 132 19.00 2.27 -9.60
N ILE A 133 18.35 1.38 -10.35
CA ILE A 133 18.35 1.37 -11.81
C ILE A 133 16.93 1.35 -12.35
N PRO A 134 16.67 1.80 -13.58
CA PRO A 134 15.38 1.63 -14.22
C PRO A 134 14.98 0.15 -14.29
N VAL A 135 13.71 -0.14 -14.04
CA VAL A 135 13.19 -1.52 -14.15
C VAL A 135 13.42 -2.10 -15.55
N SER A 136 13.42 -1.25 -16.59
CA SER A 136 13.70 -1.65 -17.97
C SER A 136 15.13 -2.14 -18.20
N ALA A 137 16.06 -1.86 -17.28
CA ALA A 137 17.42 -2.37 -17.36
C ALA A 137 17.58 -3.78 -16.76
N VAL A 138 16.58 -4.26 -16.00
CA VAL A 138 16.62 -5.57 -15.37
C VAL A 138 16.11 -6.62 -16.34
N MET A 139 16.87 -7.68 -16.49
CA MET A 139 16.52 -8.89 -17.21
C MET A 139 16.34 -10.04 -16.23
N ASP A 140 15.36 -10.91 -16.49
CA ASP A 140 15.07 -12.10 -15.70
C ASP A 140 15.07 -13.32 -16.63
N ASP A 141 15.95 -14.30 -16.35
CA ASP A 141 16.04 -15.56 -17.11
C ASP A 141 15.22 -16.70 -16.44
N GLY A 142 14.41 -16.37 -15.43
CA GLY A 142 13.62 -17.31 -14.65
C GLY A 142 14.38 -17.96 -13.47
N THR A 143 15.70 -17.79 -13.42
CA THR A 143 16.55 -18.29 -12.34
C THR A 143 17.29 -17.18 -11.60
N LYS A 144 17.64 -16.11 -12.31
CA LYS A 144 18.39 -14.97 -11.77
C LYS A 144 18.03 -13.69 -12.51
N GLU A 145 18.11 -12.60 -11.78
CA GLU A 145 17.98 -11.24 -12.31
C GLU A 145 19.36 -10.69 -12.64
N PHE A 146 19.51 -10.05 -13.81
CA PHE A 146 20.77 -9.49 -14.26
C PHE A 146 20.58 -8.21 -15.06
N ALA A 147 21.65 -7.42 -15.25
CA ALA A 147 21.67 -6.29 -16.16
C ALA A 147 22.96 -6.30 -16.99
N PHE A 148 22.91 -5.71 -18.18
CA PHE A 148 24.09 -5.48 -18.99
C PHE A 148 24.75 -4.17 -18.59
N VAL A 149 26.05 -4.23 -18.27
CA VAL A 149 26.88 -3.07 -17.97
C VAL A 149 27.77 -2.78 -19.16
N ALA A 150 27.73 -1.53 -19.63
CA ALA A 150 28.59 -1.10 -20.73
C ALA A 150 30.04 -0.96 -20.23
N GLN A 151 30.97 -1.61 -20.92
CA GLN A 151 32.39 -1.54 -20.68
C GLN A 151 33.09 -0.67 -21.75
N PRO A 152 34.29 -0.12 -21.47
CA PRO A 152 35.09 0.55 -22.48
C PRO A 152 35.32 -0.35 -23.70
N GLY A 153 35.16 0.22 -24.91
CA GLY A 153 35.30 -0.54 -26.16
C GLY A 153 33.99 -1.08 -26.73
N GLY A 154 32.83 -0.74 -26.14
CA GLY A 154 31.52 -1.13 -26.67
C GLY A 154 31.13 -2.57 -26.33
N VAL A 155 31.78 -3.18 -25.33
CA VAL A 155 31.45 -4.51 -24.83
C VAL A 155 30.40 -4.39 -23.73
N PHE A 156 29.44 -5.32 -23.71
CA PHE A 156 28.41 -5.42 -22.66
C PHE A 156 28.66 -6.67 -21.82
N GLU A 157 28.73 -6.46 -20.51
CA GLU A 157 28.96 -7.53 -19.54
C GLU A 157 27.69 -7.81 -18.75
N PRO A 158 27.14 -9.05 -18.79
CA PRO A 158 26.00 -9.41 -17.92
C PRO A 158 26.45 -9.54 -16.48
N ARG A 159 25.81 -8.79 -15.56
CA ARG A 159 26.05 -8.88 -14.12
C ARG A 159 24.80 -9.32 -13.38
N THR A 160 24.92 -10.40 -12.63
CA THR A 160 23.85 -10.88 -11.77
C THR A 160 23.57 -9.86 -10.67
N LEU A 161 22.29 -9.57 -10.45
CA LEU A 161 21.83 -8.59 -9.49
C LEU A 161 21.17 -9.24 -8.28
N THR A 162 21.28 -8.57 -7.14
CA THR A 162 20.39 -8.80 -6.00
C THR A 162 19.55 -7.54 -5.85
N LEU A 163 18.26 -7.66 -6.14
CA LEU A 163 17.34 -6.54 -6.10
C LEU A 163 16.75 -6.32 -4.71
N GLY A 164 16.28 -5.11 -4.46
CA GLY A 164 15.61 -4.69 -3.24
C GLY A 164 14.21 -4.15 -3.51
N GLY A 165 13.85 -3.03 -2.86
CA GLY A 165 12.57 -2.38 -3.04
C GLY A 165 12.38 -1.84 -4.45
N ARG A 166 11.14 -1.94 -4.96
CA ARG A 166 10.75 -1.42 -6.27
C ARG A 166 9.79 -0.25 -6.09
N SER A 167 10.00 0.81 -6.86
CA SER A 167 9.09 1.94 -6.95
C SER A 167 8.46 1.99 -8.33
N ASP A 168 7.19 1.60 -8.41
CA ASP A 168 6.45 1.62 -9.69
C ASP A 168 6.13 3.04 -10.15
N GLU A 169 6.10 4.02 -9.24
CA GLU A 169 5.81 5.42 -9.53
C GLU A 169 6.93 6.09 -10.34
N VAL A 170 8.18 5.80 -10.01
CA VAL A 170 9.36 6.32 -10.72
C VAL A 170 9.98 5.28 -11.66
N GLY A 171 9.45 4.06 -11.72
CA GLY A 171 9.95 3.00 -12.58
C GLY A 171 11.36 2.54 -12.22
N MET A 172 11.76 2.61 -10.95
CA MET A 172 13.10 2.28 -10.46
C MET A 172 13.07 1.09 -9.51
N VAL A 173 14.15 0.33 -9.47
CA VAL A 173 14.38 -0.77 -8.53
C VAL A 173 15.71 -0.62 -7.82
N GLU A 174 15.72 -0.85 -6.50
CA GLU A 174 16.91 -0.87 -5.68
C GLU A 174 17.82 -2.03 -6.07
N VAL A 175 19.14 -1.76 -6.16
CA VAL A 175 20.17 -2.78 -6.35
C VAL A 175 20.99 -2.89 -5.08
N ARG A 176 20.92 -4.03 -4.43
CA ARG A 176 21.66 -4.33 -3.19
C ARG A 176 23.05 -4.87 -3.46
N ALA A 177 23.21 -5.61 -4.57
CA ALA A 177 24.50 -6.15 -5.01
C ALA A 177 24.51 -6.37 -6.52
N GLY A 178 25.71 -6.40 -7.12
CA GLY A 178 25.94 -6.66 -8.54
C GLY A 178 26.35 -5.44 -9.36
N LEU A 179 26.10 -4.20 -8.87
CA LEU A 179 26.52 -2.97 -9.52
C LEU A 179 27.26 -2.04 -8.56
N ASN A 180 28.04 -1.15 -9.13
CA ASN A 180 28.72 -0.07 -8.41
C ASN A 180 28.13 1.29 -8.84
N PRO A 181 28.18 2.32 -7.96
CA PRO A 181 27.85 3.67 -8.36
C PRO A 181 28.72 4.13 -9.54
N GLY A 182 28.04 4.61 -10.59
CA GLY A 182 28.71 5.05 -11.84
C GLY A 182 28.72 4.01 -12.97
N ASP A 183 28.33 2.77 -12.72
CA ASP A 183 28.14 1.77 -13.78
C ASP A 183 27.05 2.23 -14.76
N GLN A 184 27.32 2.11 -16.06
CA GLN A 184 26.36 2.42 -17.12
C GLN A 184 25.60 1.16 -17.50
N VAL A 185 24.28 1.14 -17.19
CA VAL A 185 23.44 0.00 -17.51
C VAL A 185 22.64 0.24 -18.80
N VAL A 186 22.43 -0.82 -19.57
CA VAL A 186 21.62 -0.78 -20.79
C VAL A 186 20.14 -0.81 -20.40
N THR A 187 19.39 0.17 -20.87
CA THR A 187 17.93 0.29 -20.57
C THR A 187 17.04 -0.09 -21.75
N ASN A 188 17.59 -0.07 -22.99
CA ASN A 188 16.87 -0.36 -24.21
C ASN A 188 17.69 -1.31 -25.10
N GLY A 189 17.04 -2.21 -25.79
CA GLY A 189 17.70 -3.14 -26.71
C GLY A 189 18.33 -4.36 -26.04
N ASN A 190 18.08 -4.61 -24.78
CA ASN A 190 18.59 -5.74 -24.00
C ASN A 190 18.36 -7.08 -24.68
N PHE A 191 17.21 -7.28 -25.35
CA PHE A 191 16.89 -8.49 -26.10
C PHE A 191 17.84 -8.73 -27.29
N LEU A 192 18.29 -7.68 -27.97
CA LEU A 192 19.25 -7.80 -29.08
C LEU A 192 20.64 -8.21 -28.60
N ILE A 193 21.06 -7.70 -27.44
CA ILE A 193 22.35 -8.03 -26.84
C ILE A 193 22.36 -9.49 -26.34
N ASP A 194 21.26 -9.93 -25.73
CA ASP A 194 21.11 -11.29 -25.25
C ASP A 194 21.08 -12.29 -26.41
N ALA A 195 20.35 -11.99 -27.48
CA ALA A 195 20.30 -12.81 -28.69
C ALA A 195 21.68 -12.95 -29.38
N GLU A 196 22.45 -11.86 -29.48
CA GLU A 196 23.80 -11.86 -30.05
C GLU A 196 24.79 -12.65 -29.18
N SER A 197 24.72 -12.48 -27.85
CA SER A 197 25.56 -13.20 -26.89
C SER A 197 25.30 -14.71 -26.93
N ASN A 198 24.04 -15.11 -26.99
CA ASN A 198 23.65 -16.51 -27.11
C ASN A 198 24.07 -17.13 -28.44
N LEU A 199 23.99 -16.36 -29.54
CA LEU A 199 24.44 -16.81 -30.87
C LEU A 199 25.96 -17.00 -30.88
N GLN A 200 26.74 -16.07 -30.35
CA GLN A 200 28.19 -16.18 -30.28
C GLN A 200 28.64 -17.37 -29.41
N SER A 201 27.96 -17.59 -28.27
CA SER A 201 28.23 -18.76 -27.41
C SER A 201 27.92 -20.07 -28.11
N ALA A 202 26.84 -20.14 -28.86
CA ALA A 202 26.49 -21.31 -29.66
C ALA A 202 27.50 -21.58 -30.79
N LEU A 203 27.98 -20.55 -31.48
CA LEU A 203 28.99 -20.66 -32.50
C LEU A 203 30.36 -21.08 -31.96
N GLN A 204 30.76 -20.59 -30.76
CA GLN A 204 32.00 -21.04 -30.10
C GLN A 204 31.94 -22.52 -29.71
N ASN A 205 30.78 -23.01 -29.25
CA ASN A 205 30.59 -24.41 -28.89
C ASN A 205 30.47 -25.35 -30.10
N MET A 206 30.24 -24.80 -31.30
CA MET A 206 30.20 -25.56 -32.58
C MET A 206 31.55 -25.58 -33.32
N ALA A 207 32.56 -24.80 -32.84
CA ALA A 207 33.87 -24.84 -33.44
C ALA A 207 34.53 -26.20 -33.17
N PRO A 208 35.00 -26.95 -34.23
CA PRO A 208 35.58 -28.26 -34.03
C PRO A 208 36.95 -28.13 -33.30
N GLU A 209 37.15 -28.97 -32.26
CA GLU A 209 38.46 -29.07 -31.61
C GLU A 209 39.58 -29.31 -32.62
N PRO A 210 40.73 -28.63 -32.52
CA PRO A 210 41.87 -28.89 -33.36
C PRO A 210 42.37 -30.31 -33.08
N ARG A 211 42.20 -31.18 -34.08
CA ARG A 211 42.78 -32.54 -34.03
C ARG A 211 44.31 -32.43 -33.86
N LYS A 212 44.82 -33.01 -32.77
CA LYS A 212 46.22 -33.30 -32.55
C LYS A 212 46.67 -34.48 -33.44
#